data_7ace56bb6ca1eea399302782aa2e9097
#
_entry.id   7ace56bb6ca1eea399302782aa2e9097
#
_cell.length_a   1.000
_cell.length_b   1.000
_cell.length_c   1.000
_cell.angle_alpha   90.00
_cell.angle_beta   90.00
_cell.angle_gamma   90.00
#
_symmetry.space_group_name_H-M   'P 1'
#
loop_
_entity.id
_entity.type
_entity.pdbx_description
1 polymer ?
#
loop_
_entity_poly.entity_id
_entity_poly.type
_entity_poly.pdbx_seq_one_letter_code
_entity_poly.pdbx_strand_id
1 'polypeptide(L)'
;MKTYMANPDKIERKWYVVDAAGCTLGRLSSEVAKVLRGKNKPEFTPHVDTGDYVIVVNAEKVKVTGRKMDQKIYYNHSDYVGGMKETTLKEMMNKKPEKVIELAVKGMLPKGPLGRAMIKKLHVYAGPEHKQAAQKPVELKF
;
A
#
# COMPACT_ATOMS: atom_id res chain seq x y z
N MET A 1 -35.84 4.21 -9.16
CA MET A 1 -34.51 4.72 -8.77
C MET A 1 -33.45 3.73 -9.25
N LYS A 2 -32.47 4.15 -10.01
CA LYS A 2 -31.38 3.25 -10.48
C LYS A 2 -30.13 3.51 -9.66
N THR A 3 -29.55 2.47 -9.09
CA THR A 3 -28.26 2.55 -8.39
C THR A 3 -27.14 2.70 -9.41
N TYR A 4 -26.21 3.61 -9.17
CA TYR A 4 -25.02 3.76 -10.00
C TYR A 4 -24.09 2.55 -9.83
N MET A 5 -23.61 2.02 -10.94
CA MET A 5 -22.60 0.96 -10.99
C MET A 5 -21.45 1.44 -11.88
N ALA A 6 -20.24 1.40 -11.35
CA ALA A 6 -19.06 1.82 -12.09
C ALA A 6 -18.76 0.88 -13.26
N ASN A 7 -18.41 1.47 -14.41
CA ASN A 7 -17.93 0.71 -15.55
C ASN A 7 -16.39 0.79 -15.58
N PRO A 8 -15.67 -0.33 -15.62
CA PRO A 8 -14.20 -0.34 -15.64
C PRO A 8 -13.57 0.51 -16.74
N ASP A 9 -14.21 0.60 -17.90
CA ASP A 9 -13.70 1.33 -19.07
C ASP A 9 -13.84 2.86 -18.98
N LYS A 10 -14.72 3.33 -18.08
CA LYS A 10 -15.03 4.76 -17.91
C LYS A 10 -14.40 5.38 -16.66
N ILE A 11 -13.67 4.58 -15.87
CA ILE A 11 -13.07 5.06 -14.62
C ILE A 11 -11.81 5.84 -14.93
N GLU A 12 -11.79 7.11 -14.53
CA GLU A 12 -10.58 7.93 -14.54
C GLU A 12 -9.73 7.63 -13.32
N ARG A 13 -8.48 7.21 -13.53
CA ARG A 13 -7.51 6.95 -12.47
C ARG A 13 -6.46 8.04 -12.42
N LYS A 14 -6.27 8.60 -11.22
CA LYS A 14 -5.26 9.61 -10.93
C LYS A 14 -4.04 8.99 -10.29
N TRP A 15 -2.95 9.71 -10.33
CA TRP A 15 -1.70 9.33 -9.66
C TRP A 15 -1.45 10.26 -8.48
N TYR A 16 -1.18 9.67 -7.34
CA TYR A 16 -0.88 10.39 -6.11
C TYR A 16 0.49 10.02 -5.59
N VAL A 17 1.23 10.99 -5.06
CA VAL A 17 2.46 10.77 -4.32
C VAL A 17 2.25 11.13 -2.85
N VAL A 18 2.73 10.27 -1.97
CA VAL A 18 2.61 10.38 -0.52
C VAL A 18 4.00 10.25 0.10
N ASP A 19 4.36 11.16 0.97
CA ASP A 19 5.58 11.08 1.75
C ASP A 19 5.33 10.30 3.05
N ALA A 20 6.06 9.19 3.23
CA ALA A 20 5.99 8.36 4.43
C ALA A 20 6.83 8.88 5.59
N ALA A 21 7.67 9.90 5.37
CA ALA A 21 8.55 10.42 6.40
C ALA A 21 7.78 10.92 7.62
N GLY A 22 8.09 10.36 8.78
CA GLY A 22 7.43 10.73 10.03
C GLY A 22 6.01 10.21 10.23
N CYS A 23 5.40 9.59 9.22
CA CYS A 23 4.07 8.99 9.31
C CYS A 23 4.11 7.66 10.08
N THR A 24 3.05 7.37 10.83
CA THR A 24 2.90 6.07 11.48
C THR A 24 2.48 5.02 10.45
N LEU A 25 3.19 3.90 10.41
CA LEU A 25 2.98 2.81 9.43
C LEU A 25 1.51 2.41 9.27
N GLY A 26 0.80 2.14 10.37
CA GLY A 26 -0.59 1.68 10.31
C GLY A 26 -1.55 2.73 9.75
N ARG A 27 -1.44 3.98 10.19
CA ARG A 27 -2.28 5.09 9.71
C ARG A 27 -2.02 5.40 8.24
N LEU A 28 -0.75 5.50 7.85
CA LEU A 28 -0.36 5.68 6.45
C LEU A 28 -0.95 4.57 5.58
N SER A 29 -0.78 3.32 5.99
CA SER A 29 -1.25 2.16 5.22
C SER A 29 -2.76 2.11 5.08
N SER A 30 -3.52 2.55 6.10
CA SER A 30 -4.99 2.60 6.04
C SER A 30 -5.50 3.64 5.05
N GLU A 31 -4.90 4.83 5.01
CA GLU A 31 -5.27 5.87 4.05
C GLU A 31 -4.86 5.50 2.62
N VAL A 32 -3.67 4.93 2.44
CA VAL A 32 -3.23 4.41 1.14
C VAL A 32 -4.17 3.32 0.64
N ALA A 33 -4.56 2.36 1.49
CA ALA A 33 -5.51 1.30 1.13
C ALA A 33 -6.89 1.85 0.74
N LYS A 34 -7.36 2.90 1.41
CA LYS A 34 -8.61 3.59 1.10
C LYS A 34 -8.59 4.20 -0.30
N VAL A 35 -7.49 4.85 -0.69
CA VAL A 35 -7.30 5.43 -2.03
C VAL A 35 -7.19 4.33 -3.09
N LEU A 36 -6.40 3.29 -2.84
CA LEU A 36 -6.25 2.14 -3.76
C LEU A 36 -7.56 1.41 -4.02
N ARG A 37 -8.43 1.33 -3.02
CA ARG A 37 -9.76 0.72 -3.14
C ARG A 37 -10.78 1.65 -3.79
N GLY A 38 -10.54 2.96 -3.79
CA GLY A 38 -11.43 3.97 -4.34
C GLY A 38 -12.56 4.42 -3.42
N LYS A 39 -12.46 4.15 -2.11
CA LYS A 39 -13.48 4.55 -1.12
C LYS A 39 -13.64 6.08 -0.97
N ASN A 40 -12.67 6.86 -1.42
CA ASN A 40 -12.71 8.31 -1.43
C ASN A 40 -13.50 8.89 -2.61
N LYS A 41 -13.89 8.05 -3.57
CA LYS A 41 -14.67 8.47 -4.75
C LYS A 41 -16.16 8.19 -4.57
N PRO A 42 -17.05 9.10 -5.06
CA PRO A 42 -18.49 8.84 -5.06
C PRO A 42 -18.90 7.66 -5.97
N GLU A 43 -18.07 7.35 -6.96
CA GLU A 43 -18.25 6.25 -7.91
C GLU A 43 -17.93 4.87 -7.35
N PHE A 44 -17.52 4.77 -6.07
CA PHE A 44 -17.11 3.53 -5.45
C PHE A 44 -18.15 2.42 -5.63
N THR A 45 -17.69 1.31 -6.23
CA THR A 45 -18.49 0.09 -6.42
C THR A 45 -17.68 -1.10 -5.91
N PRO A 46 -18.20 -1.90 -4.96
CA PRO A 46 -17.41 -2.92 -4.26
C PRO A 46 -16.79 -4.00 -5.16
N HIS A 47 -17.44 -4.36 -6.27
CA HIS A 47 -16.95 -5.41 -7.18
C HIS A 47 -16.10 -4.89 -8.34
N VAL A 48 -15.91 -3.59 -8.45
CA VAL A 48 -15.11 -2.94 -9.49
C VAL A 48 -13.93 -2.20 -8.86
N ASP A 49 -12.76 -2.27 -9.49
CA ASP A 49 -11.58 -1.52 -9.06
C ASP A 49 -11.68 -0.06 -9.52
N THR A 50 -12.20 0.80 -8.65
CA THR A 50 -12.38 2.24 -8.87
C THR A 50 -11.23 3.09 -8.31
N GLY A 51 -10.24 2.48 -7.67
CA GLY A 51 -9.15 3.18 -6.99
C GLY A 51 -8.11 3.78 -7.91
N ASP A 52 -7.29 4.66 -7.34
CA ASP A 52 -6.22 5.39 -8.00
C ASP A 52 -4.87 4.75 -7.78
N TYR A 53 -3.86 5.23 -8.51
CA TYR A 53 -2.46 4.84 -8.32
C TYR A 53 -1.84 5.64 -7.17
N VAL A 54 -1.07 4.98 -6.32
CA VAL A 54 -0.39 5.62 -5.20
C VAL A 54 1.10 5.30 -5.24
N ILE A 55 1.90 6.35 -5.13
CA ILE A 55 3.35 6.29 -5.00
C ILE A 55 3.68 6.69 -3.56
N VAL A 56 4.39 5.83 -2.85
CA VAL A 56 4.88 6.15 -1.50
C VAL A 56 6.38 6.32 -1.56
N VAL A 57 6.87 7.44 -1.08
CA VAL A 57 8.30 7.76 -1.01
C VAL A 57 8.78 7.80 0.44
N ASN A 58 10.10 7.75 0.64
CA ASN A 58 10.72 7.75 1.96
C ASN A 58 10.27 6.59 2.89
N ALA A 59 10.07 5.40 2.34
CA ALA A 59 9.64 4.26 3.11
C ALA A 59 10.56 3.89 4.29
N GLU A 60 11.85 4.19 4.19
CA GLU A 60 12.84 3.99 5.25
C GLU A 60 12.60 4.85 6.50
N LYS A 61 11.89 6.00 6.34
CA LYS A 61 11.65 6.98 7.41
C LYS A 61 10.28 6.82 8.08
N VAL A 62 9.56 5.75 7.76
CA VAL A 62 8.27 5.46 8.39
C VAL A 62 8.44 5.14 9.87
N LYS A 63 7.52 5.64 10.71
CA LYS A 63 7.55 5.40 12.16
C LYS A 63 6.65 4.23 12.56
N VAL A 64 7.09 3.51 13.58
CA VAL A 64 6.28 2.51 14.28
C VAL A 64 6.25 2.83 15.75
N THR A 65 5.14 2.51 16.42
CA THR A 65 4.92 2.80 17.83
C THR A 65 5.28 1.61 18.73
N GLY A 66 5.64 1.91 19.97
CA GLY A 66 5.96 0.89 20.98
C GLY A 66 7.22 0.09 20.62
N ARG A 67 7.26 -1.15 21.05
CA ARG A 67 8.39 -2.07 20.83
C ARG A 67 8.29 -2.90 19.55
N LYS A 68 7.48 -2.48 18.59
CA LYS A 68 7.26 -3.25 17.34
C LYS A 68 8.52 -3.42 16.51
N MET A 69 9.48 -2.50 16.60
CA MET A 69 10.76 -2.62 15.89
C MET A 69 11.47 -3.95 16.19
N ASP A 70 11.47 -4.36 17.47
CA ASP A 70 12.16 -5.56 17.92
C ASP A 70 11.23 -6.78 18.01
N GLN A 71 9.95 -6.57 18.32
CA GLN A 71 9.01 -7.66 18.62
C GLN A 71 8.16 -8.09 17.42
N LYS A 72 7.95 -7.23 16.43
CA LYS A 72 7.17 -7.61 15.24
C LYS A 72 7.99 -8.53 14.35
N ILE A 73 7.45 -9.73 14.10
CA ILE A 73 8.08 -10.74 13.26
C ILE A 73 7.23 -10.98 12.01
N TYR A 74 7.90 -11.06 10.87
CA TYR A 74 7.32 -11.47 9.58
C TYR A 74 7.69 -12.92 9.34
N TYR A 75 6.69 -13.77 9.13
CA TYR A 75 6.87 -15.20 8.88
C TYR A 75 6.77 -15.50 7.39
N ASN A 76 7.66 -16.33 6.89
CA ASN A 76 7.63 -16.88 5.56
C ASN A 76 7.95 -18.35 5.59
N HIS A 77 7.21 -19.18 4.85
CA HIS A 77 7.37 -20.62 4.81
C HIS A 77 7.80 -21.08 3.42
N SER A 78 8.81 -21.94 3.35
CA SER A 78 9.35 -22.46 2.08
C SER A 78 8.67 -23.72 1.56
N ASP A 79 7.55 -24.14 2.17
CA ASP A 79 6.79 -25.37 1.88
C ASP A 79 7.53 -26.69 2.19
N TYR A 80 8.71 -26.64 2.81
CA TYR A 80 9.43 -27.79 3.33
C TYR A 80 9.26 -27.91 4.85
N VAL A 81 9.35 -29.14 5.38
CA VAL A 81 9.34 -29.37 6.84
C VAL A 81 10.49 -28.56 7.49
N GLY A 82 10.16 -27.79 8.56
CA GLY A 82 11.12 -26.91 9.20
C GLY A 82 11.50 -25.65 8.40
N GLY A 83 10.82 -25.35 7.29
CA GLY A 83 11.11 -24.23 6.40
C GLY A 83 10.55 -22.87 6.82
N MET A 84 10.11 -22.71 8.07
CA MET A 84 9.65 -21.42 8.59
C MET A 84 10.82 -20.46 8.76
N LYS A 85 10.71 -19.29 8.13
CA LYS A 85 11.68 -18.20 8.24
C LYS A 85 11.07 -17.03 8.98
N GLU A 86 11.78 -16.52 9.96
CA GLU A 86 11.38 -15.37 10.76
C GLU A 86 12.28 -14.18 10.43
N THR A 87 11.67 -13.01 10.22
CA THR A 87 12.40 -11.77 9.99
C THR A 87 11.80 -10.69 10.87
N THR A 88 12.60 -10.03 11.69
CA THR A 88 12.15 -8.93 12.53
C THR A 88 11.84 -7.69 11.69
N LEU A 89 10.98 -6.79 12.20
CA LEU A 89 10.69 -5.53 11.53
C LEU A 89 11.98 -4.72 11.30
N LYS A 90 12.89 -4.70 12.28
CA LYS A 90 14.18 -4.02 12.19
C LYS A 90 15.03 -4.53 11.02
N GLU A 91 15.12 -5.84 10.85
CA GLU A 91 15.83 -6.44 9.72
C GLU A 91 15.15 -6.15 8.39
N MET A 92 13.82 -6.19 8.35
CA MET A 92 13.04 -5.88 7.15
C MET A 92 13.22 -4.42 6.73
N MET A 93 13.22 -3.48 7.67
CA MET A 93 13.47 -2.05 7.41
C MET A 93 14.87 -1.80 6.86
N ASN A 94 15.87 -2.53 7.34
CA ASN A 94 17.25 -2.39 6.86
C ASN A 94 17.46 -3.01 5.47
N LYS A 95 16.82 -4.14 5.18
CA LYS A 95 17.02 -4.88 3.93
C LYS A 95 16.09 -4.41 2.81
N LYS A 96 14.80 -4.26 3.10
CA LYS A 96 13.75 -3.95 2.12
C LYS A 96 12.63 -3.15 2.77
N PRO A 97 12.82 -1.86 3.03
CA PRO A 97 11.81 -1.01 3.69
C PRO A 97 10.50 -0.92 2.90
N GLU A 98 10.55 -1.04 1.57
CA GLU A 98 9.37 -1.02 0.72
C GLU A 98 8.39 -2.15 1.07
N LYS A 99 8.93 -3.34 1.39
CA LYS A 99 8.13 -4.52 1.76
C LYS A 99 7.31 -4.31 3.01
N VAL A 100 7.78 -3.51 3.95
CA VAL A 100 7.05 -3.21 5.20
C VAL A 100 5.73 -2.52 4.89
N ILE A 101 5.75 -1.50 4.02
CA ILE A 101 4.55 -0.76 3.60
C ILE A 101 3.67 -1.64 2.70
N GLU A 102 4.26 -2.33 1.72
CA GLU A 102 3.52 -3.23 0.83
C GLU A 102 2.72 -4.30 1.61
N LEU A 103 3.34 -4.96 2.58
CA LEU A 103 2.69 -5.98 3.39
C LEU A 103 1.59 -5.40 4.29
N ALA A 104 1.82 -4.21 4.86
CA ALA A 104 0.81 -3.52 5.67
C ALA A 104 -0.42 -3.15 4.83
N VAL A 105 -0.23 -2.56 3.66
CA VAL A 105 -1.33 -2.22 2.73
C VAL A 105 -2.02 -3.45 2.20
N LYS A 106 -1.27 -4.49 1.80
CA LYS A 106 -1.83 -5.77 1.33
C LYS A 106 -2.74 -6.43 2.36
N GLY A 107 -2.38 -6.35 3.64
CA GLY A 107 -3.22 -6.85 4.74
C GLY A 107 -4.53 -6.09 4.91
N MET A 108 -4.60 -4.83 4.49
CA MET A 108 -5.78 -3.97 4.57
C MET A 108 -6.66 -3.98 3.31
N LEU A 109 -6.16 -4.53 2.21
CA LEU A 109 -6.92 -4.70 0.97
C LEU A 109 -7.76 -5.99 0.99
N PRO A 110 -8.82 -6.09 0.18
CA PRO A 110 -9.60 -7.31 0.05
C PRO A 110 -8.73 -8.52 -0.33
N LYS A 111 -9.12 -9.69 0.14
CA LYS A 111 -8.54 -10.96 -0.30
C LYS A 111 -9.18 -11.37 -1.63
N GLY A 112 -8.40 -11.90 -2.55
CA GLY A 112 -8.92 -12.40 -3.82
C GLY A 112 -8.38 -11.67 -5.06
N PRO A 113 -8.94 -11.93 -6.25
CA PRO A 113 -8.43 -11.38 -7.52
C PRO A 113 -8.47 -9.86 -7.59
N LEU A 114 -9.56 -9.24 -7.09
CA LEU A 114 -9.72 -7.79 -7.08
C LEU A 114 -8.68 -7.11 -6.19
N GLY A 115 -8.44 -7.63 -4.98
CA GLY A 115 -7.41 -7.11 -4.08
C GLY A 115 -6.00 -7.25 -4.65
N ARG A 116 -5.72 -8.34 -5.38
CA ARG A 116 -4.45 -8.52 -6.10
C ARG A 116 -4.26 -7.54 -7.25
N ALA A 117 -5.34 -7.12 -7.90
CA ALA A 117 -5.30 -6.06 -8.90
C ALA A 117 -5.05 -4.69 -8.26
N MET A 118 -5.70 -4.41 -7.12
CA MET A 118 -5.54 -3.15 -6.39
C MET A 118 -4.11 -2.93 -5.90
N ILE A 119 -3.44 -3.96 -5.35
CA ILE A 119 -2.07 -3.82 -4.83
C ILE A 119 -1.05 -3.52 -5.93
N LYS A 120 -1.31 -3.89 -7.18
CA LYS A 120 -0.43 -3.57 -8.31
C LYS A 120 -0.36 -2.09 -8.64
N LYS A 121 -1.32 -1.30 -8.17
CA LYS A 121 -1.35 0.16 -8.32
C LYS A 121 -0.53 0.89 -7.24
N LEU A 122 0.03 0.18 -6.28
CA LEU A 122 0.91 0.71 -5.26
C LEU A 122 2.36 0.62 -5.72
N HIS A 123 3.06 1.74 -5.67
CA HIS A 123 4.50 1.83 -5.92
C HIS A 123 5.18 2.41 -4.69
N VAL A 124 6.11 1.67 -4.09
CA VAL A 124 6.81 2.09 -2.88
C VAL A 124 8.30 2.26 -3.17
N TYR A 125 8.86 3.35 -2.70
CA TYR A 125 10.28 3.68 -2.84
C TYR A 125 10.89 3.96 -1.46
N ALA A 126 12.09 3.44 -1.23
CA ALA A 126 12.84 3.65 0.01
C ALA A 126 13.24 5.12 0.20
N GLY A 127 13.75 5.74 -0.86
CA GLY A 127 14.21 7.12 -0.89
C GLY A 127 13.15 8.14 -1.33
N PRO A 128 13.57 9.40 -1.53
CA PRO A 128 12.66 10.49 -1.92
C PRO A 128 12.29 10.49 -3.40
N GLU A 129 13.03 9.78 -4.25
CA GLU A 129 12.84 9.78 -5.70
C GLU A 129 11.93 8.64 -6.15
N HIS A 130 11.09 8.91 -7.16
CA HIS A 130 10.24 7.91 -7.83
C HIS A 130 10.44 7.96 -9.35
N LYS A 131 10.07 6.89 -10.02
CA LYS A 131 10.26 6.75 -11.48
C LYS A 131 9.05 7.17 -12.33
N GLN A 132 7.96 7.61 -11.71
CA GLN A 132 6.69 7.92 -12.38
C GLN A 132 6.49 9.43 -12.63
N ALA A 133 7.54 10.18 -12.89
CA ALA A 133 7.44 11.62 -13.17
C ALA A 133 6.57 11.94 -14.39
N ALA A 134 6.57 11.07 -15.41
CA ALA A 134 5.76 11.22 -16.62
C ALA A 134 4.25 11.21 -16.35
N GLN A 135 3.81 10.59 -15.27
CA GLN A 135 2.39 10.52 -14.86
C GLN A 135 1.90 11.79 -14.16
N LYS A 136 2.79 12.75 -13.88
CA LYS A 136 2.49 14.00 -13.17
C LYS A 136 1.68 13.77 -11.88
N PRO A 137 2.19 12.98 -10.93
CA PRO A 137 1.46 12.64 -9.73
C PRO A 137 1.17 13.88 -8.88
N VAL A 138 0.00 13.91 -8.25
CA VAL A 138 -0.42 14.98 -7.34
C VAL A 138 0.00 14.62 -5.92
N GLU A 139 0.57 15.56 -5.18
CA GLU A 139 0.92 15.35 -3.78
C GLU A 139 -0.35 15.20 -2.93
N LEU A 140 -0.40 14.13 -2.14
CA LEU A 140 -1.48 13.84 -1.22
C LEU A 140 -0.94 13.82 0.22
N LYS A 141 -1.51 14.65 1.07
CA LYS A 141 -1.20 14.71 2.52
C LYS A 141 -2.35 14.12 3.32
N PHE A 142 -2.01 13.29 4.29
CA PHE A 142 -2.97 12.67 5.20
C PHE A 142 -2.92 13.29 6.61
#